data_37cb5530d6821ef918061a70197fea6b
#
_entry.id   37cb5530d6821ef918061a70197fea6b
#
_cell.length_a   1.000
_cell.length_b   1.000
_cell.length_c   1.000
_cell.angle_alpha   90.00
_cell.angle_beta   90.00
_cell.angle_gamma   90.00
#
_symmetry.space_group_name_H-M   'P 1'
#
loop_
_entity.id
_entity.type
_entity.pdbx_description
1 polymer ?
#
loop_
_entity_poly.entity_id
_entity_poly.type
_entity_poly.pdbx_seq_one_letter_code
_entity_poly.pdbx_strand_id
1 'polypeptide(L)'
;MKKVKLLLVLTLLFTININSQESDYVKPIDRSIQPKQGETPTIDLKKPTIFTLKNGLTVIVVENKKLPTFSVRISIDNPPILEGDKSGLNSLSGSLFGEGSKNVTKEVFNEEVDYLGATISLGMGFAYANGLSKHQEKIFELLSDAALNPNFLEEELDKQKNILITGIKGDENSPAAIAERVTGILTYSTDHPYGEYLTEESIKNVTVKDIENNYKRMFRPNNAYMVVSGDVDTDKIKELVNDNFSKWKASKKDLDNQIVSPKDVSSTEINIIDMPDAVQSELRVLNITNLRTNSEDHHAALVTNYILGGAFGSYLNMNLREENGWTYGARSSIARNKWTSATFRASTSVRNEVTDSAVVETLGEINRIRDEFVNDEMLSTAKAKYLGNFIMSTEDKSLLADFAVNIKTQDLPEDFYETFISKINSVTKEDVKRVANKYLKPENLRVIVVGKGADIADKLENITYKNKLIPVKYFN
;
A
#
# COMPACT_ATOMS: atom_id res chain seq x y z
N MET A 1 -74.40 25.05 2.53
CA MET A 1 -74.17 24.79 1.07
C MET A 1 -73.09 25.68 0.41
N LYS A 2 -72.82 26.92 0.86
CA LYS A 2 -71.76 27.78 0.25
C LYS A 2 -70.35 27.33 0.59
N LYS A 3 -70.05 26.74 1.75
CA LYS A 3 -68.70 26.27 2.15
C LYS A 3 -68.26 24.97 1.44
N VAL A 4 -69.20 24.10 1.05
CA VAL A 4 -68.88 22.85 0.33
C VAL A 4 -68.54 23.13 -1.14
N LYS A 5 -69.16 24.14 -1.75
CA LYS A 5 -68.84 24.54 -3.12
C LYS A 5 -67.47 25.22 -3.24
N LEU A 6 -67.00 25.90 -2.20
CA LEU A 6 -65.67 26.52 -2.18
C LEU A 6 -64.56 25.48 -2.03
N LEU A 7 -64.82 24.41 -1.29
CA LEU A 7 -63.85 23.30 -1.12
C LEU A 7 -63.71 22.51 -2.42
N LEU A 8 -64.77 22.27 -3.17
CA LEU A 8 -64.73 21.58 -4.47
C LEU A 8 -64.02 22.40 -5.57
N VAL A 9 -64.11 23.72 -5.55
CA VAL A 9 -63.38 24.59 -6.49
C VAL A 9 -61.91 24.64 -6.15
N LEU A 10 -61.52 24.64 -4.85
CA LEU A 10 -60.12 24.57 -4.44
C LEU A 10 -59.45 23.20 -4.81
N THR A 11 -60.22 22.08 -4.70
CA THR A 11 -59.72 20.76 -5.07
C THR A 11 -59.55 20.61 -6.61
N LEU A 12 -60.45 21.26 -7.41
CA LEU A 12 -60.34 21.29 -8.86
C LEU A 12 -59.17 22.15 -9.37
N LEU A 13 -58.78 23.23 -8.63
CA LEU A 13 -57.63 24.07 -8.99
C LEU A 13 -56.28 23.42 -8.64
N PHE A 14 -56.24 22.45 -7.73
CA PHE A 14 -55.02 21.69 -7.42
C PHE A 14 -54.73 20.54 -8.35
N THR A 15 -55.72 20.10 -9.17
CA THR A 15 -55.58 18.97 -10.10
C THR A 15 -55.13 19.39 -11.52
N ILE A 16 -54.95 20.72 -11.80
CA ILE A 16 -54.65 21.16 -13.17
C ILE A 16 -53.16 21.52 -13.35
N ASN A 17 -52.32 21.44 -12.32
CA ASN A 17 -50.88 21.75 -12.42
C ASN A 17 -49.94 20.57 -12.15
N ILE A 18 -50.41 19.33 -12.40
CA ILE A 18 -49.49 18.21 -12.59
C ILE A 18 -49.31 18.04 -14.12
N ASN A 19 -48.70 19.03 -14.76
CA ASN A 19 -47.89 18.73 -15.92
C ASN A 19 -46.70 17.96 -15.36
N SER A 20 -46.78 16.64 -15.40
CA SER A 20 -45.61 15.82 -15.37
C SER A 20 -44.75 16.34 -16.53
N GLN A 21 -43.59 16.96 -16.24
CA GLN A 21 -42.51 16.96 -17.19
C GLN A 21 -42.43 15.52 -17.70
N GLU A 22 -42.64 15.30 -18.97
CA GLU A 22 -42.17 14.10 -19.63
C GLU A 22 -40.71 13.99 -19.25
N SER A 23 -40.43 13.19 -18.24
CA SER A 23 -39.08 12.71 -18.07
C SER A 23 -38.76 12.04 -19.38
N ASP A 24 -37.73 12.52 -20.08
CA ASP A 24 -37.12 11.80 -21.17
C ASP A 24 -36.96 10.36 -20.69
N TYR A 25 -37.86 9.49 -21.13
CA TYR A 25 -37.81 8.07 -20.84
C TYR A 25 -36.52 7.57 -21.48
N VAL A 26 -35.46 7.57 -20.70
CA VAL A 26 -34.24 6.86 -21.06
C VAL A 26 -34.70 5.43 -21.30
N LYS A 27 -34.71 4.99 -22.56
CA LYS A 27 -35.02 3.61 -22.92
C LYS A 27 -34.31 2.71 -21.93
N PRO A 28 -35.04 1.77 -21.26
CA PRO A 28 -34.38 0.87 -20.35
C PRO A 28 -33.20 0.20 -21.07
N ILE A 29 -32.02 0.35 -20.52
CA ILE A 29 -30.80 -0.22 -21.10
C ILE A 29 -31.02 -1.74 -21.15
N ASP A 30 -30.98 -2.31 -22.33
CA ASP A 30 -31.00 -3.76 -22.50
C ASP A 30 -29.70 -4.34 -21.93
N ARG A 31 -29.79 -4.87 -20.71
CA ARG A 31 -28.66 -5.44 -19.98
C ARG A 31 -28.20 -6.79 -20.54
N SER A 32 -28.94 -7.38 -21.49
CA SER A 32 -28.49 -8.58 -22.20
C SER A 32 -27.44 -8.26 -23.27
N ILE A 33 -27.35 -7.00 -23.69
CA ILE A 33 -26.38 -6.54 -24.67
C ILE A 33 -25.18 -5.94 -23.95
N GLN A 34 -24.05 -6.62 -24.01
CA GLN A 34 -22.81 -6.09 -23.45
C GLN A 34 -22.40 -4.82 -24.24
N PRO A 35 -22.07 -3.71 -23.55
CA PRO A 35 -21.56 -2.52 -24.22
C PRO A 35 -20.34 -2.85 -25.08
N LYS A 36 -20.25 -2.27 -26.26
CA LYS A 36 -19.05 -2.39 -27.08
C LYS A 36 -17.89 -1.70 -26.37
N GLN A 37 -16.69 -2.30 -26.48
CA GLN A 37 -15.47 -1.68 -25.99
C GLN A 37 -15.28 -0.32 -26.68
N GLY A 38 -15.10 0.74 -25.90
CA GLY A 38 -14.72 2.05 -26.38
C GLY A 38 -13.27 2.09 -26.88
N GLU A 39 -12.87 3.20 -27.46
CA GLU A 39 -11.47 3.44 -27.79
C GLU A 39 -10.62 3.40 -26.51
N THR A 40 -9.41 2.84 -26.60
CA THR A 40 -8.48 2.82 -25.48
C THR A 40 -8.15 4.27 -25.10
N PRO A 41 -8.48 4.70 -23.86
CA PRO A 41 -8.19 6.07 -23.46
C PRO A 41 -6.69 6.33 -23.45
N THR A 42 -6.30 7.51 -23.91
CA THR A 42 -4.93 8.03 -23.75
C THR A 42 -4.85 8.76 -22.42
N ILE A 43 -3.81 8.48 -21.64
CA ILE A 43 -3.56 9.20 -20.39
C ILE A 43 -2.87 10.51 -20.77
N ASP A 44 -3.58 11.62 -20.71
CA ASP A 44 -2.99 12.96 -20.85
C ASP A 44 -2.31 13.34 -19.52
N LEU A 45 -1.05 12.99 -19.41
CA LEU A 45 -0.19 13.41 -18.31
C LEU A 45 0.23 14.87 -18.56
N LYS A 46 -0.58 15.82 -18.13
CA LYS A 46 -0.09 17.21 -18.04
C LYS A 46 1.21 17.20 -17.26
N LYS A 47 2.31 17.60 -17.91
CA LYS A 47 3.64 17.61 -17.25
C LYS A 47 3.58 18.55 -16.05
N PRO A 48 3.85 18.05 -14.84
CA PRO A 48 3.91 18.90 -13.65
C PRO A 48 5.07 19.88 -13.77
N THR A 49 4.96 21.01 -13.09
CA THR A 49 6.13 21.89 -12.93
C THR A 49 7.05 21.30 -11.86
N ILE A 50 8.32 21.07 -12.17
CA ILE A 50 9.32 20.52 -11.26
C ILE A 50 10.43 21.52 -11.06
N PHE A 51 10.82 21.77 -9.81
CA PHE A 51 11.99 22.55 -9.44
C PHE A 51 12.64 22.01 -8.17
N THR A 52 13.89 22.39 -7.92
CA THR A 52 14.64 21.93 -6.75
C THR A 52 15.20 23.11 -5.99
N LEU A 53 15.01 23.14 -4.66
CA LEU A 53 15.61 24.13 -3.79
C LEU A 53 17.12 23.88 -3.62
N LYS A 54 17.86 24.91 -3.17
CA LYS A 54 19.31 24.81 -2.91
C LYS A 54 19.69 23.74 -1.88
N ASN A 55 18.76 23.38 -0.98
CA ASN A 55 18.96 22.33 0.02
C ASN A 55 18.67 20.91 -0.51
N GLY A 56 18.28 20.76 -1.77
CA GLY A 56 18.03 19.48 -2.44
C GLY A 56 16.57 19.04 -2.45
N LEU A 57 15.65 19.74 -1.76
CA LEU A 57 14.22 19.43 -1.83
C LEU A 57 13.70 19.55 -3.25
N THR A 58 13.20 18.48 -3.83
CA THR A 58 12.54 18.47 -5.14
C THR A 58 11.05 18.71 -4.97
N VAL A 59 10.53 19.72 -5.68
CA VAL A 59 9.13 20.15 -5.61
C VAL A 59 8.44 19.90 -6.95
N ILE A 60 7.26 19.32 -6.88
CA ILE A 60 6.41 18.94 -8.01
C ILE A 60 5.06 19.63 -7.82
N VAL A 61 4.67 20.51 -8.75
CA VAL A 61 3.41 21.26 -8.68
C VAL A 61 2.45 20.81 -9.77
N VAL A 62 1.23 20.47 -9.37
CA VAL A 62 0.12 20.09 -10.26
C VAL A 62 -1.07 21.01 -10.03
N GLU A 63 -1.28 21.99 -10.90
CA GLU A 63 -2.41 22.90 -10.80
C GLU A 63 -3.72 22.24 -11.21
N ASN A 64 -4.74 22.36 -10.36
CA ASN A 64 -6.09 21.89 -10.60
C ASN A 64 -7.13 22.78 -9.94
N LYS A 65 -7.62 23.77 -10.66
CA LYS A 65 -8.54 24.81 -10.17
C LYS A 65 -10.03 24.39 -10.16
N LYS A 66 -10.33 23.08 -10.19
CA LYS A 66 -11.73 22.60 -10.17
C LYS A 66 -12.43 22.76 -8.84
N LEU A 67 -11.69 22.63 -7.73
CA LEU A 67 -12.18 22.79 -6.36
C LEU A 67 -11.24 23.77 -5.64
N PRO A 68 -11.76 24.62 -4.74
CA PRO A 68 -10.95 25.60 -4.02
C PRO A 68 -10.18 24.93 -2.85
N THR A 69 -9.51 23.82 -3.13
CA THR A 69 -8.73 23.03 -2.16
C THR A 69 -7.35 22.71 -2.71
N PHE A 70 -6.40 22.51 -1.82
CA PHE A 70 -5.06 22.08 -2.18
C PHE A 70 -4.55 21.02 -1.20
N SER A 71 -3.51 20.32 -1.60
CA SER A 71 -2.76 19.42 -0.72
C SER A 71 -1.26 19.59 -0.93
N VAL A 72 -0.52 19.36 0.14
CA VAL A 72 0.94 19.25 0.15
C VAL A 72 1.31 17.90 0.70
N ARG A 73 2.15 17.15 0.01
CA ARG A 73 2.71 15.89 0.49
C ARG A 73 4.21 15.89 0.29
N ILE A 74 4.93 15.66 1.37
CA ILE A 74 6.36 15.40 1.36
C ILE A 74 6.54 13.88 1.52
N SER A 75 7.32 13.27 0.64
CA SER A 75 7.75 11.87 0.74
C SER A 75 9.26 11.82 0.82
N ILE A 76 9.79 11.03 1.73
CA ILE A 76 11.24 10.90 1.94
C ILE A 76 11.69 9.53 1.45
N ASP A 77 12.58 9.52 0.49
CA ASP A 77 13.08 8.33 -0.19
C ASP A 77 14.33 7.79 0.51
N ASN A 78 14.14 7.27 1.71
CA ASN A 78 15.19 6.65 2.50
C ASN A 78 15.20 5.12 2.33
N PRO A 79 16.39 4.47 2.36
CA PRO A 79 16.48 3.03 2.50
C PRO A 79 15.93 2.57 3.86
N PRO A 80 15.44 1.33 3.97
CA PRO A 80 15.12 0.74 5.26
C PRO A 80 16.39 0.60 6.11
N ILE A 81 16.27 0.78 7.41
CA ILE A 81 17.39 0.78 8.36
C ILE A 81 17.08 -0.21 9.47
N LEU A 82 18.07 -1.03 9.84
CA LEU A 82 18.00 -1.90 11.01
C LEU A 82 18.10 -1.05 12.29
N GLU A 83 17.16 -1.23 13.21
CA GLU A 83 17.07 -0.50 14.48
C GLU A 83 17.71 -1.26 15.65
N GLY A 84 17.84 -2.58 15.52
CA GLY A 84 18.53 -3.46 16.47
C GLY A 84 17.86 -3.51 17.85
N ASP A 85 18.62 -3.25 18.90
CA ASP A 85 18.13 -3.23 20.28
C ASP A 85 17.12 -2.12 20.60
N LYS A 86 16.82 -1.26 19.61
CA LYS A 86 15.82 -0.19 19.67
C LYS A 86 14.74 -0.35 18.58
N SER A 87 14.45 -1.60 18.20
CA SER A 87 13.37 -1.88 17.25
C SER A 87 12.06 -1.23 17.73
N GLY A 88 11.42 -0.43 16.87
CA GLY A 88 10.33 0.47 17.19
C GLY A 88 10.71 1.94 17.25
N LEU A 89 12.00 2.28 17.12
CA LEU A 89 12.48 3.67 17.14
C LEU A 89 11.81 4.51 16.03
N ASN A 90 11.72 3.99 14.82
CA ASN A 90 11.10 4.72 13.71
C ASN A 90 9.58 4.90 13.90
N SER A 91 8.92 3.88 14.44
CA SER A 91 7.50 3.94 14.79
C SER A 91 7.22 4.98 15.88
N LEU A 92 7.96 4.93 16.99
CA LEU A 92 7.85 5.91 18.09
C LEU A 92 8.21 7.32 17.63
N SER A 93 9.26 7.47 16.81
CA SER A 93 9.61 8.77 16.23
C SER A 93 8.48 9.34 15.38
N GLY A 94 7.81 8.49 14.59
CA GLY A 94 6.66 8.89 13.77
C GLY A 94 5.44 9.28 14.61
N SER A 95 5.18 8.55 15.70
CA SER A 95 4.04 8.84 16.59
C SER A 95 4.19 10.14 17.39
N LEU A 96 5.44 10.54 17.68
CA LEU A 96 5.72 11.81 18.35
C LEU A 96 5.85 12.98 17.37
N PHE A 97 5.91 12.71 16.08
CA PHE A 97 6.13 13.75 15.07
C PHE A 97 4.79 14.39 14.70
N GLY A 98 4.69 15.70 14.84
CA GLY A 98 3.45 16.44 14.58
C GLY A 98 2.61 16.73 15.83
N GLU A 99 3.10 16.40 17.01
CA GLU A 99 2.49 16.72 18.29
C GLU A 99 2.82 18.17 18.75
N GLY A 100 2.58 19.16 17.86
CA GLY A 100 3.01 20.53 18.04
C GLY A 100 4.46 20.77 17.63
N SER A 101 5.01 21.91 17.97
CA SER A 101 6.40 22.31 17.70
C SER A 101 7.04 22.98 18.92
N LYS A 102 8.30 23.38 18.79
CA LYS A 102 8.96 24.22 19.80
C LYS A 102 8.36 25.61 19.93
N ASN A 103 7.63 26.06 18.90
CA ASN A 103 7.04 27.39 18.84
C ASN A 103 5.54 27.38 19.19
N VAL A 104 4.85 26.26 18.95
CA VAL A 104 3.40 26.11 19.12
C VAL A 104 3.11 24.83 19.86
N THR A 105 2.37 24.89 20.98
CA THR A 105 1.98 23.69 21.74
C THR A 105 1.00 22.83 20.93
N LYS A 106 0.87 21.55 21.30
CA LYS A 106 -0.03 20.59 20.66
C LYS A 106 -1.48 21.11 20.62
N GLU A 107 -1.96 21.67 21.73
CA GLU A 107 -3.32 22.16 21.88
C GLU A 107 -3.58 23.32 20.90
N VAL A 108 -2.70 24.32 20.90
CA VAL A 108 -2.82 25.49 20.01
C VAL A 108 -2.67 25.08 18.54
N PHE A 109 -1.74 24.14 18.24
CA PHE A 109 -1.58 23.60 16.89
C PHE A 109 -2.87 22.94 16.39
N ASN A 110 -3.47 22.07 17.19
CA ASN A 110 -4.69 21.37 16.83
C ASN A 110 -5.88 22.35 16.69
N GLU A 111 -6.02 23.32 17.60
CA GLU A 111 -7.06 24.37 17.49
C GLU A 111 -6.93 25.17 16.19
N GLU A 112 -5.71 25.55 15.79
CA GLU A 112 -5.48 26.28 14.54
C GLU A 112 -5.80 25.41 13.32
N VAL A 113 -5.38 24.15 13.31
CA VAL A 113 -5.66 23.19 12.21
C VAL A 113 -7.16 22.98 12.06
N ASP A 114 -7.89 22.77 13.16
CA ASP A 114 -9.33 22.58 13.18
C ASP A 114 -10.08 23.87 12.73
N TYR A 115 -9.63 25.03 13.19
CA TYR A 115 -10.21 26.32 12.77
C TYR A 115 -10.09 26.57 11.26
N LEU A 116 -8.98 26.12 10.65
CA LEU A 116 -8.75 26.23 9.21
C LEU A 116 -9.52 25.16 8.41
N GLY A 117 -10.15 24.18 9.06
CA GLY A 117 -10.73 23.01 8.41
C GLY A 117 -9.67 22.23 7.61
N ALA A 118 -8.44 22.21 8.11
CA ALA A 118 -7.31 21.58 7.49
C ALA A 118 -7.03 20.20 8.11
N THR A 119 -6.18 19.42 7.46
CA THR A 119 -5.54 18.24 8.04
C THR A 119 -4.04 18.41 7.90
N ILE A 120 -3.29 18.18 8.98
CA ILE A 120 -1.83 18.12 8.95
C ILE A 120 -1.42 16.82 9.64
N SER A 121 -0.57 16.03 8.99
CA SER A 121 -0.07 14.75 9.51
C SER A 121 1.40 14.60 9.16
N LEU A 122 2.20 14.16 10.11
CA LEU A 122 3.63 13.97 9.95
C LEU A 122 4.05 12.55 10.39
N GLY A 123 5.11 12.06 9.77
CA GLY A 123 5.76 10.81 10.12
C GLY A 123 7.20 10.83 9.63
N MET A 124 8.02 9.85 10.03
CA MET A 124 9.45 9.85 9.69
C MET A 124 9.73 9.73 8.18
N GLY A 125 8.80 9.20 7.41
CA GLY A 125 8.91 9.07 5.95
C GLY A 125 8.05 10.05 5.15
N PHE A 126 7.22 10.86 5.81
CA PHE A 126 6.27 11.73 5.12
C PHE A 126 5.84 12.94 5.95
N ALA A 127 5.35 13.96 5.25
CA ALA A 127 4.51 15.01 5.84
C ALA A 127 3.36 15.32 4.87
N TYR A 128 2.18 15.58 5.39
CA TYR A 128 0.99 15.83 4.61
C TYR A 128 0.19 16.99 5.18
N ALA A 129 -0.32 17.84 4.30
CA ALA A 129 -1.31 18.86 4.67
C ALA A 129 -2.34 19.00 3.55
N ASN A 130 -3.60 19.27 3.90
CA ASN A 130 -4.62 19.70 2.96
C ASN A 130 -5.52 20.77 3.59
N GLY A 131 -6.24 21.48 2.75
CA GLY A 131 -7.21 22.48 3.19
C GLY A 131 -7.73 23.36 2.06
N LEU A 132 -8.45 24.42 2.43
CA LEU A 132 -8.95 25.39 1.46
C LEU A 132 -7.82 26.28 0.94
N SER A 133 -7.82 26.55 -0.37
CA SER A 133 -6.79 27.33 -1.07
C SER A 133 -6.58 28.73 -0.49
N LYS A 134 -7.63 29.34 0.07
CA LYS A 134 -7.54 30.66 0.74
C LYS A 134 -6.66 30.67 2.00
N HIS A 135 -6.36 29.49 2.57
CA HIS A 135 -5.57 29.33 3.79
C HIS A 135 -4.16 28.76 3.51
N GLN A 136 -3.70 28.73 2.26
CA GLN A 136 -2.41 28.13 1.86
C GLN A 136 -1.26 28.61 2.72
N GLU A 137 -1.11 29.94 2.90
CA GLU A 137 0.01 30.53 3.63
C GLU A 137 0.09 29.99 5.06
N LYS A 138 -1.03 30.02 5.78
CA LYS A 138 -1.08 29.56 7.18
C LYS A 138 -0.86 28.06 7.31
N ILE A 139 -1.40 27.25 6.39
CA ILE A 139 -1.19 25.80 6.38
C ILE A 139 0.27 25.46 6.07
N PHE A 140 0.94 26.17 5.15
CA PHE A 140 2.38 26.01 4.89
C PHE A 140 3.23 26.39 6.11
N GLU A 141 2.88 27.48 6.80
CA GLU A 141 3.53 27.90 8.06
C GLU A 141 3.43 26.80 9.12
N LEU A 142 2.21 26.33 9.42
CA LEU A 142 1.97 25.27 10.42
C LEU A 142 2.67 23.97 10.07
N LEU A 143 2.56 23.53 8.80
CA LEU A 143 3.24 22.31 8.32
C LEU A 143 4.75 22.42 8.47
N SER A 144 5.33 23.54 8.03
CA SER A 144 6.78 23.72 8.08
C SER A 144 7.29 23.85 9.51
N ASP A 145 6.58 24.55 10.38
CA ASP A 145 6.97 24.69 11.78
C ASP A 145 6.92 23.35 12.52
N ALA A 146 5.82 22.60 12.38
CA ALA A 146 5.72 21.27 12.96
C ALA A 146 6.77 20.30 12.39
N ALA A 147 7.06 20.38 11.08
CA ALA A 147 8.02 19.51 10.41
C ALA A 147 9.48 19.84 10.75
N LEU A 148 9.85 21.14 10.87
CA LEU A 148 11.24 21.56 11.01
C LEU A 148 11.66 21.89 12.44
N ASN A 149 10.70 22.16 13.31
CA ASN A 149 10.94 22.48 14.72
C ASN A 149 10.20 21.53 15.67
N PRO A 150 10.24 20.19 15.47
CA PRO A 150 9.48 19.27 16.31
C PRO A 150 9.88 19.36 17.77
N ASN A 151 8.91 19.15 18.65
CA ASN A 151 9.09 19.12 20.09
C ASN A 151 8.81 17.69 20.61
N PHE A 152 9.86 16.92 20.85
CA PHE A 152 9.75 15.55 21.35
C PHE A 152 9.77 15.55 22.89
N LEU A 153 8.62 15.24 23.50
CA LEU A 153 8.46 15.26 24.95
C LEU A 153 8.54 13.85 25.54
N GLU A 154 9.22 13.72 26.70
CA GLU A 154 9.36 12.44 27.40
C GLU A 154 7.98 11.85 27.79
N GLU A 155 7.08 12.71 28.28
CA GLU A 155 5.72 12.29 28.66
C GLU A 155 4.96 11.67 27.48
N GLU A 156 5.07 12.27 26.29
CA GLU A 156 4.43 11.72 25.08
C GLU A 156 5.12 10.42 24.64
N LEU A 157 6.45 10.34 24.75
CA LEU A 157 7.17 9.12 24.46
C LEU A 157 6.70 7.96 25.35
N ASP A 158 6.55 8.18 26.66
CA ASP A 158 6.08 7.15 27.58
C ASP A 158 4.65 6.70 27.27
N LYS A 159 3.77 7.61 26.87
CA LYS A 159 2.43 7.25 26.39
C LYS A 159 2.49 6.37 25.15
N GLN A 160 3.27 6.75 24.14
CA GLN A 160 3.39 6.00 22.90
C GLN A 160 4.06 4.63 23.11
N LYS A 161 5.07 4.53 23.98
CA LYS A 161 5.64 3.24 24.39
C LYS A 161 4.58 2.30 24.98
N ASN A 162 3.75 2.81 25.89
CA ASN A 162 2.69 2.00 26.50
C ASN A 162 1.64 1.55 25.48
N ILE A 163 1.26 2.40 24.54
CA ILE A 163 0.35 2.04 23.43
C ILE A 163 0.97 0.92 22.60
N LEU A 164 2.23 1.08 22.19
CA LEU A 164 2.93 0.11 21.34
C LEU A 164 3.13 -1.24 22.05
N ILE A 165 3.51 -1.23 23.36
CA ILE A 165 3.64 -2.44 24.18
C ILE A 165 2.28 -3.15 24.33
N THR A 166 1.21 -2.39 24.53
CA THR A 166 -0.14 -2.98 24.60
C THR A 166 -0.54 -3.59 23.24
N GLY A 167 -0.18 -2.94 22.12
CA GLY A 167 -0.39 -3.47 20.78
C GLY A 167 0.29 -4.82 20.57
N ILE A 168 1.60 -4.92 20.84
CA ILE A 168 2.34 -6.18 20.63
C ILE A 168 1.83 -7.32 21.52
N LYS A 169 1.35 -7.03 22.75
CA LYS A 169 0.70 -8.04 23.61
C LYS A 169 -0.64 -8.52 23.04
N GLY A 170 -1.37 -7.64 22.37
CA GLY A 170 -2.58 -8.02 21.63
C GLY A 170 -2.25 -8.92 20.43
N ASP A 171 -1.16 -8.61 19.72
CA ASP A 171 -0.69 -9.36 18.54
C ASP A 171 -0.25 -10.80 18.89
N GLU A 172 0.18 -11.07 20.13
CA GLU A 172 0.52 -12.43 20.60
C GLU A 172 -0.66 -13.41 20.52
N ASN A 173 -1.89 -12.90 20.54
CA ASN A 173 -3.11 -13.69 20.42
C ASN A 173 -3.72 -13.68 19.01
N SER A 174 -3.04 -13.08 18.03
CA SER A 174 -3.50 -12.95 16.66
C SER A 174 -2.71 -13.88 15.71
N PRO A 175 -3.32 -14.96 15.17
CA PRO A 175 -2.66 -15.80 14.19
C PRO A 175 -2.11 -15.02 12.98
N ALA A 176 -2.84 -13.99 12.54
CA ALA A 176 -2.42 -13.16 11.41
C ALA A 176 -1.17 -12.30 11.72
N ALA A 177 -1.10 -11.71 12.93
CA ALA A 177 0.06 -10.93 13.37
C ALA A 177 1.29 -11.83 13.58
N ILE A 178 1.12 -13.00 14.17
CA ILE A 178 2.18 -14.00 14.29
C ILE A 178 2.67 -14.45 12.91
N ALA A 179 1.75 -14.74 11.97
CA ALA A 179 2.11 -15.14 10.62
C ALA A 179 2.93 -14.06 9.89
N GLU A 180 2.58 -12.77 10.07
CA GLU A 180 3.33 -11.67 9.44
C GLU A 180 4.73 -11.54 10.07
N ARG A 181 4.85 -11.57 11.40
CA ARG A 181 6.12 -11.53 12.11
C ARG A 181 7.05 -12.67 11.71
N VAL A 182 6.55 -13.90 11.73
CA VAL A 182 7.34 -15.10 11.37
C VAL A 182 7.71 -15.06 9.88
N THR A 183 6.83 -14.56 9.01
CA THR A 183 7.14 -14.35 7.59
C THR A 183 8.34 -13.42 7.43
N GLY A 184 8.39 -12.30 8.13
CA GLY A 184 9.53 -11.39 8.13
C GLY A 184 10.82 -12.08 8.57
N ILE A 185 10.79 -12.72 9.75
CA ILE A 185 11.94 -13.40 10.35
C ILE A 185 12.50 -14.51 9.43
N LEU A 186 11.64 -15.39 8.95
CA LEU A 186 12.07 -16.54 8.13
C LEU A 186 12.52 -16.12 6.74
N THR A 187 12.02 -15.01 6.22
CA THR A 187 12.37 -14.53 4.89
C THR A 187 13.67 -13.73 4.90
N TYR A 188 13.81 -12.83 5.86
CA TYR A 188 14.87 -11.81 5.87
C TYR A 188 15.90 -12.00 6.97
N SER A 189 15.64 -12.78 8.01
CA SER A 189 16.33 -12.86 9.30
C SER A 189 16.15 -11.62 10.19
N THR A 190 16.39 -11.77 11.48
CA THR A 190 16.29 -10.66 12.45
C THR A 190 17.36 -9.58 12.29
N ASP A 191 18.44 -9.87 11.57
CA ASP A 191 19.51 -8.93 11.24
C ASP A 191 19.23 -8.10 9.97
N HIS A 192 17.98 -8.11 9.53
CA HIS A 192 17.54 -7.37 8.34
C HIS A 192 16.35 -6.48 8.70
N PRO A 193 16.24 -5.23 8.19
CA PRO A 193 15.16 -4.31 8.52
C PRO A 193 13.73 -4.84 8.30
N TYR A 194 13.55 -5.80 7.39
CA TYR A 194 12.25 -6.43 7.12
C TYR A 194 11.99 -7.72 7.90
N GLY A 195 12.98 -8.21 8.63
CA GLY A 195 12.84 -9.38 9.51
C GLY A 195 12.95 -9.03 10.99
N GLU A 196 13.38 -7.82 11.29
CA GLU A 196 13.38 -7.25 12.64
C GLU A 196 11.96 -7.11 13.17
N TYR A 197 11.75 -7.35 14.47
CA TYR A 197 10.44 -7.24 15.10
C TYR A 197 10.52 -6.54 16.46
N LEU A 198 9.39 -6.00 16.87
CA LEU A 198 9.24 -5.25 18.11
C LEU A 198 9.24 -6.18 19.31
N THR A 199 9.92 -5.79 20.39
CA THR A 199 9.84 -6.41 21.69
C THR A 199 9.57 -5.35 22.76
N GLU A 200 9.03 -5.76 23.91
CA GLU A 200 8.83 -4.85 25.03
C GLU A 200 10.15 -4.21 25.47
N GLU A 201 11.25 -4.98 25.44
CA GLU A 201 12.58 -4.50 25.79
C GLU A 201 13.09 -3.47 24.77
N SER A 202 13.03 -3.76 23.46
CA SER A 202 13.49 -2.82 22.42
C SER A 202 12.73 -1.50 22.46
N ILE A 203 11.42 -1.53 22.72
CA ILE A 203 10.58 -0.34 22.87
C ILE A 203 11.02 0.48 24.10
N LYS A 204 11.26 -0.17 25.24
CA LYS A 204 11.70 0.50 26.48
C LYS A 204 13.08 1.15 26.33
N ASN A 205 13.97 0.59 25.52
CA ASN A 205 15.32 1.10 25.27
C ASN A 205 15.34 2.44 24.49
N VAL A 206 14.26 2.81 23.82
CA VAL A 206 14.19 4.06 23.06
C VAL A 206 14.10 5.26 24.00
N THR A 207 14.94 6.26 23.79
CA THR A 207 14.95 7.53 24.52
C THR A 207 14.58 8.71 23.62
N VAL A 208 14.18 9.85 24.18
CA VAL A 208 13.96 11.10 23.43
C VAL A 208 15.19 11.49 22.62
N LYS A 209 16.40 11.25 23.16
CA LYS A 209 17.64 11.49 22.43
C LYS A 209 17.80 10.64 21.18
N ASP A 210 17.33 9.38 21.23
CA ASP A 210 17.35 8.52 20.05
C ASP A 210 16.36 9.03 18.99
N ILE A 211 15.17 9.47 19.40
CA ILE A 211 14.17 10.07 18.50
C ILE A 211 14.69 11.35 17.84
N GLU A 212 15.32 12.25 18.59
CA GLU A 212 15.96 13.45 18.03
C GLU A 212 17.04 13.11 17.01
N ASN A 213 17.86 12.09 17.30
CA ASN A 213 18.91 11.64 16.41
C ASN A 213 18.32 10.99 15.16
N ASN A 214 17.27 10.17 15.32
CA ASN A 214 16.56 9.53 14.21
C ASN A 214 15.91 10.59 13.30
N TYR A 215 15.21 11.57 13.87
CA TYR A 215 14.67 12.70 13.11
C TYR A 215 15.76 13.41 12.29
N LYS A 216 16.87 13.80 12.89
CA LYS A 216 18.00 14.45 12.19
C LYS A 216 18.62 13.58 11.10
N ARG A 217 18.58 12.25 11.27
CA ARG A 217 19.12 11.28 10.31
C ARG A 217 18.16 11.03 9.16
N MET A 218 16.86 10.90 9.43
CA MET A 218 15.87 10.41 8.47
C MET A 218 15.12 11.54 7.76
N PHE A 219 14.77 12.62 8.46
CA PHE A 219 13.96 13.70 7.91
C PHE A 219 14.84 14.77 7.27
N ARG A 220 15.14 14.61 5.97
CA ARG A 220 16.12 15.44 5.24
C ARG A 220 15.63 15.84 3.86
N PRO A 221 15.92 17.10 3.40
CA PRO A 221 15.40 17.60 2.13
C PRO A 221 16.04 16.97 0.90
N ASN A 222 17.31 16.54 0.98
CA ASN A 222 18.03 16.02 -0.19
C ASN A 222 17.56 14.66 -0.70
N ASN A 223 16.74 13.94 0.09
CA ASN A 223 16.05 12.72 -0.33
C ASN A 223 14.52 12.93 -0.34
N ALA A 224 14.05 14.19 -0.27
CA ALA A 224 12.63 14.50 -0.14
C ALA A 224 12.04 15.02 -1.46
N TYR A 225 10.83 14.60 -1.72
CA TYR A 225 9.99 15.03 -2.83
C TYR A 225 8.71 15.65 -2.25
N MET A 226 8.51 16.93 -2.52
CA MET A 226 7.30 17.64 -2.13
C MET A 226 6.37 17.74 -3.33
N VAL A 227 5.17 17.21 -3.20
CA VAL A 227 4.08 17.35 -4.16
C VAL A 227 3.12 18.40 -3.64
N VAL A 228 2.81 19.40 -4.46
CA VAL A 228 1.74 20.38 -4.21
C VAL A 228 0.72 20.27 -5.32
N SER A 229 -0.53 19.96 -4.98
CA SER A 229 -1.59 19.78 -5.97
C SER A 229 -2.89 20.46 -5.56
N GLY A 230 -3.69 20.90 -6.53
CA GLY A 230 -4.99 21.53 -6.30
C GLY A 230 -5.09 22.93 -6.89
N ASP A 231 -5.96 23.74 -6.29
CA ASP A 231 -6.15 25.14 -6.67
C ASP A 231 -5.00 26.00 -6.13
N VAL A 232 -3.90 25.95 -6.86
CA VAL A 232 -2.63 26.60 -6.54
C VAL A 232 -2.12 27.36 -7.76
N ASP A 233 -1.27 28.35 -7.51
CA ASP A 233 -0.47 29.06 -8.50
C ASP A 233 0.99 28.66 -8.32
N THR A 234 1.63 28.23 -9.39
CA THR A 234 2.99 27.70 -9.35
C THR A 234 4.00 28.71 -8.83
N ASP A 235 3.91 29.99 -9.18
CA ASP A 235 4.88 30.99 -8.75
C ASP A 235 4.69 31.33 -7.28
N LYS A 236 3.44 31.43 -6.82
CA LYS A 236 3.12 31.56 -5.39
C LYS A 236 3.63 30.36 -4.58
N ILE A 237 3.47 29.14 -5.10
CA ILE A 237 4.01 27.94 -4.42
C ILE A 237 5.53 27.96 -4.34
N LYS A 238 6.25 28.45 -5.36
CA LYS A 238 7.70 28.61 -5.29
C LYS A 238 8.11 29.53 -4.14
N GLU A 239 7.41 30.67 -3.95
CA GLU A 239 7.64 31.58 -2.84
C GLU A 239 7.36 30.90 -1.51
N LEU A 240 6.18 30.32 -1.32
CA LEU A 240 5.79 29.65 -0.06
C LEU A 240 6.76 28.53 0.32
N VAL A 241 7.16 27.70 -0.64
CA VAL A 241 8.11 26.60 -0.38
C VAL A 241 9.49 27.16 -0.03
N ASN A 242 9.95 28.20 -0.74
CA ASN A 242 11.23 28.81 -0.42
C ASN A 242 11.23 29.42 0.98
N ASP A 243 10.20 30.16 1.35
CA ASP A 243 10.12 30.86 2.63
C ASP A 243 10.05 29.88 3.81
N ASN A 244 9.30 28.80 3.65
CA ASN A 244 9.04 27.83 4.70
C ASN A 244 10.07 26.69 4.79
N PHE A 245 10.66 26.25 3.66
CA PHE A 245 11.49 25.05 3.63
C PHE A 245 12.95 25.28 3.20
N SER A 246 13.36 26.49 2.79
CA SER A 246 14.75 26.74 2.38
C SER A 246 15.75 26.54 3.52
N LYS A 247 15.34 26.70 4.79
CA LYS A 247 16.16 26.49 5.98
C LYS A 247 16.25 25.05 6.44
N TRP A 248 15.49 24.13 5.83
CA TRP A 248 15.55 22.70 6.13
C TRP A 248 16.96 22.17 5.80
N LYS A 249 17.62 21.61 6.81
CA LYS A 249 19.05 21.27 6.72
C LYS A 249 19.25 19.96 5.98
N ALA A 250 19.98 20.02 4.87
CA ALA A 250 20.47 18.84 4.15
C ALA A 250 21.53 18.08 4.97
N SER A 251 21.61 16.78 4.78
CA SER A 251 22.72 15.98 5.29
C SER A 251 23.77 15.74 4.21
N LYS A 252 25.03 15.80 4.60
CA LYS A 252 26.17 15.44 3.71
C LYS A 252 26.50 13.94 3.76
N LYS A 253 25.93 13.21 4.74
CA LYS A 253 26.13 11.76 4.88
C LYS A 253 24.97 11.03 4.21
N ASP A 254 25.27 10.12 3.31
CA ASP A 254 24.30 9.13 2.88
C ASP A 254 23.91 8.21 4.06
N LEU A 255 22.70 7.70 4.03
CA LEU A 255 22.28 6.68 4.98
C LEU A 255 23.07 5.40 4.66
N ASP A 256 23.76 4.86 5.66
CA ASP A 256 24.41 3.56 5.53
C ASP A 256 23.32 2.50 5.31
N ASN A 257 23.44 1.82 4.18
CA ASN A 257 22.45 0.83 3.73
C ASN A 257 23.14 -0.49 3.43
N GLN A 258 23.83 -1.04 4.42
CA GLN A 258 24.42 -2.38 4.30
C GLN A 258 23.35 -3.46 4.56
N ILE A 259 22.39 -3.57 3.63
CA ILE A 259 21.37 -4.60 3.71
C ILE A 259 21.89 -5.87 3.09
N VAL A 260 21.97 -6.93 3.89
CA VAL A 260 22.32 -8.26 3.42
C VAL A 260 21.15 -8.83 2.61
N SER A 261 21.39 -9.22 1.36
CA SER A 261 20.33 -9.84 0.55
C SER A 261 19.91 -11.20 1.15
N PRO A 262 18.63 -11.41 1.41
CA PRO A 262 18.13 -12.66 1.93
C PRO A 262 18.30 -13.79 0.91
N LYS A 263 18.33 -15.06 1.39
CA LYS A 263 18.46 -16.25 0.54
C LYS A 263 17.20 -17.10 0.65
N ASP A 264 16.82 -17.69 -0.48
CA ASP A 264 15.78 -18.72 -0.49
C ASP A 264 16.24 -19.97 0.26
N VAL A 265 15.27 -20.79 0.65
CA VAL A 265 15.54 -22.16 1.14
C VAL A 265 16.05 -23.04 -0.02
N SER A 266 16.81 -24.07 0.32
CA SER A 266 17.36 -25.00 -0.68
C SER A 266 16.30 -25.94 -1.27
N SER A 267 15.21 -26.14 -0.55
CA SER A 267 14.03 -26.93 -0.98
C SER A 267 12.80 -26.37 -0.29
N THR A 268 11.63 -26.59 -0.90
CA THR A 268 10.35 -26.21 -0.28
C THR A 268 10.21 -26.87 1.08
N GLU A 269 9.76 -26.08 2.07
CA GLU A 269 9.58 -26.48 3.46
C GLU A 269 8.29 -25.91 4.05
N ILE A 270 7.71 -26.62 5.01
CA ILE A 270 6.56 -26.18 5.80
C ILE A 270 7.04 -25.79 7.20
N ASN A 271 6.65 -24.60 7.63
CA ASN A 271 7.00 -24.05 8.94
C ASN A 271 5.69 -23.89 9.72
N ILE A 272 5.53 -24.67 10.80
CA ILE A 272 4.33 -24.68 11.65
C ILE A 272 4.60 -23.89 12.92
N ILE A 273 3.69 -23.00 13.23
CA ILE A 273 3.63 -22.26 14.50
C ILE A 273 2.32 -22.66 15.17
N ASP A 274 2.44 -23.30 16.33
CA ASP A 274 1.27 -23.75 17.08
C ASP A 274 0.63 -22.59 17.84
N MET A 275 -0.65 -22.39 17.57
CA MET A 275 -1.54 -21.53 18.34
C MET A 275 -2.78 -22.34 18.76
N PRO A 276 -2.78 -22.91 19.97
CA PRO A 276 -3.82 -23.86 20.42
C PRO A 276 -5.25 -23.33 20.34
N ASP A 277 -5.43 -22.03 20.51
CA ASP A 277 -6.74 -21.36 20.50
C ASP A 277 -7.14 -20.83 19.12
N ALA A 278 -6.31 -21.02 18.08
CA ALA A 278 -6.61 -20.56 16.74
C ALA A 278 -7.77 -21.36 16.11
N VAL A 279 -8.84 -20.66 15.72
CA VAL A 279 -10.01 -21.26 15.03
C VAL A 279 -9.80 -21.41 13.53
N GLN A 280 -8.80 -20.72 12.98
CA GLN A 280 -8.40 -20.78 11.57
C GLN A 280 -6.88 -20.82 11.48
N SER A 281 -6.38 -21.44 10.41
CA SER A 281 -4.97 -21.38 10.06
C SER A 281 -4.70 -20.21 9.12
N GLU A 282 -3.67 -19.44 9.44
CA GLU A 282 -3.07 -18.47 8.52
C GLU A 282 -2.03 -19.17 7.66
N LEU A 283 -2.21 -19.11 6.36
CA LEU A 283 -1.31 -19.70 5.38
C LEU A 283 -0.57 -18.61 4.59
N ARG A 284 0.76 -18.72 4.53
CA ARG A 284 1.63 -17.93 3.67
C ARG A 284 2.52 -18.86 2.87
N VAL A 285 2.54 -18.70 1.54
CA VAL A 285 3.42 -19.44 0.64
C VAL A 285 4.25 -18.43 -0.12
N LEU A 286 5.56 -18.46 0.03
CA LEU A 286 6.42 -17.41 -0.51
C LEU A 286 7.81 -17.90 -0.94
N ASN A 287 8.41 -17.15 -1.85
CA ASN A 287 9.83 -17.22 -2.20
C ASN A 287 10.39 -15.81 -2.45
N ILE A 288 11.71 -15.70 -2.43
CA ILE A 288 12.43 -14.46 -2.68
C ILE A 288 12.49 -14.17 -4.18
N THR A 289 12.32 -12.91 -4.54
CA THR A 289 12.42 -12.41 -5.92
C THR A 289 13.34 -11.17 -5.97
N ASN A 290 13.77 -10.83 -7.19
CA ASN A 290 14.58 -9.63 -7.43
C ASN A 290 13.86 -8.68 -8.41
N LEU A 291 12.53 -8.67 -8.40
CA LEU A 291 11.77 -7.81 -9.28
C LEU A 291 11.87 -6.35 -8.80
N ARG A 292 12.14 -5.45 -9.74
CA ARG A 292 12.12 -3.99 -9.55
C ARG A 292 11.09 -3.35 -10.46
N THR A 293 10.66 -2.12 -10.12
CA THR A 293 9.69 -1.39 -10.93
C THR A 293 10.23 -1.04 -12.32
N ASN A 294 11.53 -0.80 -12.45
CA ASN A 294 12.21 -0.53 -13.73
C ASN A 294 12.62 -1.81 -14.51
N SER A 295 12.22 -2.99 -14.03
CA SER A 295 12.48 -4.26 -14.73
C SER A 295 11.64 -4.37 -16.01
N GLU A 296 12.21 -4.97 -17.05
CA GLU A 296 11.48 -5.33 -18.27
C GLU A 296 10.28 -6.24 -18.01
N ASP A 297 10.36 -7.08 -16.99
CA ASP A 297 9.29 -8.01 -16.58
C ASP A 297 8.16 -7.32 -15.80
N HIS A 298 8.29 -6.04 -15.46
CA HIS A 298 7.35 -5.34 -14.58
C HIS A 298 5.89 -5.53 -15.01
N HIS A 299 5.57 -5.19 -16.27
CA HIS A 299 4.19 -5.22 -16.76
C HIS A 299 3.66 -6.66 -16.89
N ALA A 300 4.49 -7.59 -17.33
CA ALA A 300 4.13 -9.00 -17.38
C ALA A 300 3.93 -9.59 -15.98
N ALA A 301 4.73 -9.18 -14.98
CA ALA A 301 4.57 -9.61 -13.59
C ALA A 301 3.25 -9.08 -12.97
N LEU A 302 2.82 -7.86 -13.32
CA LEU A 302 1.52 -7.34 -12.90
C LEU A 302 0.37 -8.20 -13.44
N VAL A 303 0.39 -8.52 -14.73
CA VAL A 303 -0.65 -9.35 -15.37
C VAL A 303 -0.61 -10.78 -14.82
N THR A 304 0.58 -11.38 -14.70
CA THR A 304 0.77 -12.72 -14.11
C THR A 304 0.19 -12.82 -12.72
N ASN A 305 0.53 -11.86 -11.86
CA ASN A 305 -0.01 -11.82 -10.49
C ASN A 305 -1.52 -11.59 -10.48
N TYR A 306 -2.04 -10.74 -11.37
CA TYR A 306 -3.48 -10.48 -11.45
C TYR A 306 -4.28 -11.75 -11.77
N ILE A 307 -3.74 -12.61 -12.64
CA ILE A 307 -4.33 -13.92 -12.99
C ILE A 307 -4.19 -14.91 -11.83
N LEU A 308 -3.03 -14.96 -11.16
CA LEU A 308 -2.78 -15.95 -10.11
C LEU A 308 -3.57 -15.67 -8.82
N GLY A 309 -3.51 -14.44 -8.29
CA GLY A 309 -4.15 -14.12 -7.00
C GLY A 309 -4.42 -12.64 -6.78
N GLY A 310 -4.21 -11.77 -7.79
CA GLY A 310 -4.40 -10.32 -7.68
C GLY A 310 -5.85 -9.86 -7.85
N ALA A 311 -6.74 -10.71 -8.33
CA ALA A 311 -8.14 -10.38 -8.64
C ALA A 311 -9.13 -11.32 -7.96
N PHE A 312 -10.40 -10.92 -7.92
CA PHE A 312 -11.47 -11.80 -7.44
C PHE A 312 -11.57 -13.09 -8.29
N GLY A 313 -11.55 -12.97 -9.62
CA GLY A 313 -11.59 -14.11 -10.54
C GLY A 313 -10.21 -14.74 -10.81
N SER A 314 -9.23 -14.59 -9.92
CA SER A 314 -7.91 -15.19 -10.02
C SER A 314 -7.93 -16.69 -9.66
N TYR A 315 -6.93 -17.43 -10.13
CA TYR A 315 -6.84 -18.86 -9.91
C TYR A 315 -6.96 -19.25 -8.45
N LEU A 316 -6.16 -18.65 -7.57
CA LEU A 316 -6.19 -18.94 -6.14
C LEU A 316 -7.56 -18.65 -5.50
N ASN A 317 -8.17 -17.52 -5.85
CA ASN A 317 -9.46 -17.17 -5.25
C ASN A 317 -10.61 -18.03 -5.79
N MET A 318 -10.60 -18.36 -7.08
CA MET A 318 -11.61 -19.24 -7.67
C MET A 318 -11.50 -20.64 -7.07
N ASN A 319 -10.29 -21.21 -6.94
CA ASN A 319 -10.08 -22.52 -6.36
C ASN A 319 -10.47 -22.54 -4.85
N LEU A 320 -9.77 -21.76 -4.02
CA LEU A 320 -9.89 -21.89 -2.57
C LEU A 320 -11.21 -21.32 -2.00
N ARG A 321 -11.77 -20.29 -2.65
CA ARG A 321 -13.00 -19.64 -2.20
C ARG A 321 -14.24 -20.17 -2.91
N GLU A 322 -14.28 -20.09 -4.24
CA GLU A 322 -15.51 -20.34 -4.99
C GLU A 322 -15.78 -21.85 -5.18
N GLU A 323 -14.74 -22.63 -5.52
CA GLU A 323 -14.90 -24.07 -5.77
C GLU A 323 -14.90 -24.87 -4.47
N ASN A 324 -13.99 -24.57 -3.54
CA ASN A 324 -13.83 -25.33 -2.30
C ASN A 324 -14.51 -24.72 -1.08
N GLY A 325 -14.81 -23.41 -1.06
CA GLY A 325 -15.47 -22.73 0.06
C GLY A 325 -14.65 -22.73 1.37
N TRP A 326 -13.32 -22.78 1.29
CA TRP A 326 -12.45 -22.90 2.45
C TRP A 326 -12.05 -21.56 3.08
N THR A 327 -12.17 -20.49 2.32
CA THR A 327 -11.74 -19.13 2.72
C THR A 327 -12.71 -18.06 2.26
N TYR A 328 -12.64 -16.88 2.87
CA TYR A 328 -13.26 -15.65 2.35
C TYR A 328 -12.45 -15.00 1.23
N GLY A 329 -11.20 -15.42 1.02
CA GLY A 329 -10.38 -14.95 -0.10
C GLY A 329 -8.95 -15.45 -0.02
N ALA A 330 -8.38 -15.75 -1.19
CA ALA A 330 -6.99 -16.06 -1.39
C ALA A 330 -6.37 -15.03 -2.33
N ARG A 331 -5.19 -14.54 -1.99
CA ARG A 331 -4.49 -13.48 -2.74
C ARG A 331 -3.04 -13.82 -2.97
N SER A 332 -2.47 -13.23 -4.02
CA SER A 332 -1.03 -13.25 -4.22
C SER A 332 -0.47 -11.88 -4.58
N SER A 333 0.82 -11.71 -4.40
CA SER A 333 1.59 -10.56 -4.86
C SER A 333 2.97 -10.98 -5.34
N ILE A 334 3.45 -10.38 -6.43
CA ILE A 334 4.85 -10.37 -6.82
C ILE A 334 5.36 -8.98 -6.51
N ALA A 335 5.96 -8.81 -5.34
CA ALA A 335 6.42 -7.52 -4.85
C ALA A 335 7.62 -7.00 -5.63
N ARG A 336 7.84 -5.70 -5.56
CA ARG A 336 8.98 -4.99 -6.15
C ARG A 336 9.69 -4.25 -5.05
N ASN A 337 11.02 -4.29 -5.07
CA ASN A 337 11.83 -3.56 -4.12
C ASN A 337 13.09 -3.05 -4.79
N LYS A 338 13.44 -1.79 -4.56
CA LYS A 338 14.67 -1.17 -5.11
C LYS A 338 15.87 -1.29 -4.16
N TRP A 339 15.62 -1.50 -2.88
CA TRP A 339 16.64 -1.48 -1.84
C TRP A 339 17.22 -2.86 -1.51
N THR A 340 16.38 -3.89 -1.57
CA THR A 340 16.74 -5.27 -1.27
C THR A 340 15.91 -6.22 -2.13
N SER A 341 16.02 -7.53 -1.88
CA SER A 341 15.16 -8.52 -2.52
C SER A 341 13.70 -8.32 -2.12
N ALA A 342 12.81 -8.61 -3.06
CA ALA A 342 11.37 -8.66 -2.86
C ALA A 342 10.89 -10.10 -2.67
N THR A 343 9.59 -10.32 -2.58
CA THR A 343 8.99 -11.66 -2.48
C THR A 343 7.86 -11.85 -3.49
N PHE A 344 7.69 -13.07 -3.96
CA PHE A 344 6.38 -13.59 -4.30
C PHE A 344 5.74 -14.10 -3.01
N ARG A 345 4.47 -13.82 -2.78
CA ARG A 345 3.70 -14.30 -1.64
C ARG A 345 2.25 -14.60 -2.04
N ALA A 346 1.78 -15.81 -1.75
CA ALA A 346 0.37 -16.17 -1.70
C ALA A 346 -0.08 -16.27 -0.25
N SER A 347 -1.30 -15.84 0.07
CA SER A 347 -1.83 -15.80 1.43
C SER A 347 -3.33 -16.03 1.48
N THR A 348 -3.76 -16.75 2.51
CA THR A 348 -5.16 -17.02 2.82
C THR A 348 -5.31 -17.43 4.29
N SER A 349 -6.53 -17.30 4.82
CA SER A 349 -6.94 -17.87 6.11
C SER A 349 -7.99 -18.94 5.85
N VAL A 350 -7.79 -20.13 6.38
CA VAL A 350 -8.68 -21.28 6.17
C VAL A 350 -9.05 -21.98 7.49
N ARG A 351 -10.12 -22.76 7.52
CA ARG A 351 -10.40 -23.62 8.67
C ARG A 351 -9.26 -24.62 8.88
N ASN A 352 -8.92 -24.94 10.15
CA ASN A 352 -7.83 -25.85 10.49
C ASN A 352 -7.96 -27.22 9.80
N GLU A 353 -9.19 -27.74 9.63
CA GLU A 353 -9.45 -29.07 9.06
C GLU A 353 -9.02 -29.21 7.59
N VAL A 354 -8.94 -28.10 6.84
CA VAL A 354 -8.64 -28.06 5.40
C VAL A 354 -7.29 -27.40 5.09
N THR A 355 -6.45 -27.19 6.09
CA THR A 355 -5.17 -26.48 5.94
C THR A 355 -4.21 -27.20 4.99
N ASP A 356 -4.10 -28.53 5.13
CA ASP A 356 -3.30 -29.39 4.25
C ASP A 356 -3.76 -29.28 2.79
N SER A 357 -5.07 -29.41 2.58
CA SER A 357 -5.67 -29.28 1.26
C SER A 357 -5.43 -27.90 0.66
N ALA A 358 -5.55 -26.82 1.45
CA ALA A 358 -5.28 -25.45 1.01
C ALA A 358 -3.80 -25.25 0.61
N VAL A 359 -2.86 -25.89 1.31
CA VAL A 359 -1.43 -25.90 0.91
C VAL A 359 -1.28 -26.56 -0.45
N VAL A 360 -1.83 -27.77 -0.61
CA VAL A 360 -1.73 -28.55 -1.86
C VAL A 360 -2.33 -27.79 -3.04
N GLU A 361 -3.52 -27.23 -2.88
CA GLU A 361 -4.19 -26.47 -3.94
C GLU A 361 -3.44 -25.16 -4.26
N THR A 362 -2.89 -24.48 -3.26
CA THR A 362 -2.06 -23.28 -3.50
C THR A 362 -0.81 -23.64 -4.34
N LEU A 363 -0.14 -24.75 -4.01
CA LEU A 363 1.00 -25.24 -4.81
C LEU A 363 0.55 -25.68 -6.21
N GLY A 364 -0.64 -26.28 -6.32
CA GLY A 364 -1.27 -26.65 -7.58
C GLY A 364 -1.46 -25.47 -8.52
N GLU A 365 -2.05 -24.38 -8.04
CA GLU A 365 -2.29 -23.17 -8.86
C GLU A 365 -0.98 -22.43 -9.22
N ILE A 366 0.03 -22.45 -8.33
CA ILE A 366 1.37 -21.95 -8.65
C ILE A 366 2.00 -22.77 -9.78
N ASN A 367 1.91 -24.12 -9.75
CA ASN A 367 2.40 -24.96 -10.83
C ASN A 367 1.60 -24.74 -12.11
N ARG A 368 0.28 -24.68 -12.03
CA ARG A 368 -0.61 -24.45 -13.18
C ARG A 368 -0.20 -23.24 -14.01
N ILE A 369 -0.04 -22.06 -13.39
CA ILE A 369 0.33 -20.83 -14.11
C ILE A 369 1.74 -20.89 -14.69
N ARG A 370 2.64 -21.74 -14.15
CA ARG A 370 3.99 -21.97 -14.65
C ARG A 370 4.03 -22.97 -15.81
N ASP A 371 3.23 -24.03 -15.73
CA ASP A 371 3.32 -25.17 -16.63
C ASP A 371 2.36 -25.05 -17.82
N GLU A 372 1.22 -24.41 -17.62
CA GLU A 372 0.20 -24.23 -18.64
C GLU A 372 0.23 -22.83 -19.24
N PHE A 373 -0.26 -22.69 -20.48
CA PHE A 373 -0.58 -21.39 -21.03
C PHE A 373 -1.95 -20.92 -20.52
N VAL A 374 -2.06 -19.69 -20.06
CA VAL A 374 -3.35 -19.07 -19.82
C VAL A 374 -4.14 -18.99 -21.12
N ASN A 375 -5.45 -19.25 -21.08
CA ASN A 375 -6.27 -19.11 -22.26
C ASN A 375 -6.45 -17.64 -22.66
N ASP A 376 -6.76 -17.41 -23.92
CA ASP A 376 -6.83 -16.06 -24.50
C ASP A 376 -7.95 -15.20 -23.86
N GLU A 377 -9.05 -15.81 -23.46
CA GLU A 377 -10.17 -15.14 -22.77
C GLU A 377 -9.74 -14.67 -21.37
N MET A 378 -9.10 -15.53 -20.59
CA MET A 378 -8.58 -15.16 -19.26
C MET A 378 -7.57 -14.03 -19.36
N LEU A 379 -6.62 -14.12 -20.30
CA LEU A 379 -5.60 -13.09 -20.51
C LEU A 379 -6.22 -11.76 -20.91
N SER A 380 -7.14 -11.76 -21.87
CA SER A 380 -7.81 -10.54 -22.34
C SER A 380 -8.66 -9.90 -21.24
N THR A 381 -9.40 -10.72 -20.48
CA THR A 381 -10.21 -10.26 -19.33
C THR A 381 -9.34 -9.69 -18.22
N ALA A 382 -8.23 -10.34 -17.89
CA ALA A 382 -7.29 -9.85 -16.86
C ALA A 382 -6.70 -8.50 -17.24
N LYS A 383 -6.24 -8.34 -18.49
CA LYS A 383 -5.74 -7.05 -19.01
C LYS A 383 -6.81 -5.96 -18.95
N ALA A 384 -8.02 -6.25 -19.46
CA ALA A 384 -9.11 -5.29 -19.50
C ALA A 384 -9.51 -4.80 -18.10
N LYS A 385 -9.68 -5.72 -17.13
CA LYS A 385 -10.01 -5.37 -15.75
C LYS A 385 -8.88 -4.62 -15.05
N TYR A 386 -7.62 -5.05 -15.25
CA TYR A 386 -6.45 -4.37 -14.68
C TYR A 386 -6.35 -2.94 -15.19
N LEU A 387 -6.46 -2.75 -16.51
CA LEU A 387 -6.42 -1.43 -17.14
C LEU A 387 -7.64 -0.57 -16.76
N GLY A 388 -8.83 -1.17 -16.63
CA GLY A 388 -10.02 -0.46 -16.16
C GLY A 388 -9.79 0.17 -14.78
N ASN A 389 -9.26 -0.61 -13.83
CA ASN A 389 -8.91 -0.11 -12.49
C ASN A 389 -7.82 0.98 -12.55
N PHE A 390 -6.81 0.80 -13.38
CA PHE A 390 -5.75 1.78 -13.57
C PHE A 390 -6.29 3.10 -14.14
N ILE A 391 -7.12 3.04 -15.17
CA ILE A 391 -7.73 4.22 -15.78
C ILE A 391 -8.63 4.95 -14.79
N MET A 392 -9.47 4.22 -14.04
CA MET A 392 -10.30 4.82 -12.99
C MET A 392 -9.46 5.53 -11.93
N SER A 393 -8.30 4.97 -11.55
CA SER A 393 -7.41 5.62 -10.59
C SER A 393 -6.82 6.94 -11.11
N THR A 394 -6.68 7.12 -12.44
CA THR A 394 -6.16 8.37 -13.03
C THR A 394 -7.14 9.55 -12.98
N GLU A 395 -8.38 9.34 -12.56
CA GLU A 395 -9.34 10.43 -12.29
C GLU A 395 -8.86 11.29 -11.11
N ASP A 396 -8.15 10.68 -10.16
CA ASP A 396 -7.46 11.42 -9.11
C ASP A 396 -6.19 12.07 -9.66
N LYS A 397 -6.23 13.40 -9.82
CA LYS A 397 -5.09 14.15 -10.37
C LYS A 397 -3.87 14.16 -9.46
N SER A 398 -4.01 13.84 -8.17
CA SER A 398 -2.86 13.68 -7.26
C SER A 398 -1.98 12.50 -7.70
N LEU A 399 -2.55 11.51 -8.37
CA LEU A 399 -1.82 10.37 -8.93
C LEU A 399 -0.77 10.79 -9.98
N LEU A 400 -1.04 11.86 -10.74
CA LEU A 400 -0.05 12.39 -11.71
C LEU A 400 1.24 12.85 -11.03
N ALA A 401 1.10 13.43 -9.84
CA ALA A 401 2.25 13.81 -9.04
C ALA A 401 2.98 12.59 -8.47
N ASP A 402 2.23 11.54 -8.08
CA ASP A 402 2.81 10.27 -7.65
C ASP A 402 3.61 9.61 -8.78
N PHE A 403 3.12 9.68 -10.01
CA PHE A 403 3.86 9.22 -11.17
C PHE A 403 5.19 9.95 -11.33
N ALA A 404 5.20 11.28 -11.19
CA ALA A 404 6.43 12.06 -11.26
C ALA A 404 7.42 11.72 -10.12
N VAL A 405 6.93 11.50 -8.89
CA VAL A 405 7.76 11.01 -7.78
C VAL A 405 8.32 9.62 -8.09
N ASN A 406 7.46 8.70 -8.53
CA ASN A 406 7.88 7.32 -8.85
C ASN A 406 8.92 7.27 -9.97
N ILE A 407 8.76 8.08 -11.03
CA ILE A 407 9.76 8.18 -12.10
C ILE A 407 11.14 8.50 -11.52
N LYS A 408 11.21 9.43 -10.56
CA LYS A 408 12.49 9.84 -9.94
C LYS A 408 12.99 8.81 -8.93
N THR A 409 12.11 8.30 -8.06
CA THR A 409 12.50 7.41 -6.94
C THR A 409 12.74 5.97 -7.37
N GLN A 410 12.12 5.51 -8.46
CA GLN A 410 12.26 4.14 -8.97
C GLN A 410 13.14 4.05 -10.23
N ASP A 411 13.78 5.16 -10.62
CA ASP A 411 14.63 5.24 -11.81
C ASP A 411 13.91 4.72 -13.06
N LEU A 412 12.72 5.28 -13.32
CA LEU A 412 11.88 4.89 -14.46
C LEU A 412 12.13 5.80 -15.67
N PRO A 413 11.91 5.30 -16.89
CA PRO A 413 11.85 6.15 -18.08
C PRO A 413 10.79 7.24 -17.94
N GLU A 414 11.02 8.42 -18.52
CA GLU A 414 10.08 9.53 -18.41
C GLU A 414 8.71 9.22 -19.02
N ASP A 415 8.65 8.37 -20.05
CA ASP A 415 7.44 7.91 -20.73
C ASP A 415 6.79 6.66 -20.10
N PHE A 416 7.25 6.22 -18.92
CA PHE A 416 6.83 4.97 -18.27
C PHE A 416 5.31 4.87 -18.15
N TYR A 417 4.65 5.92 -17.67
CA TYR A 417 3.20 5.94 -17.49
C TYR A 417 2.43 6.26 -18.78
N GLU A 418 3.02 6.99 -19.70
CA GLU A 418 2.45 7.23 -21.03
C GLU A 418 2.33 5.92 -21.83
N THR A 419 3.34 5.06 -21.70
CA THR A 419 3.41 3.75 -22.38
C THR A 419 2.76 2.61 -21.62
N PHE A 420 2.31 2.84 -20.39
CA PHE A 420 1.85 1.79 -19.45
C PHE A 420 0.71 0.94 -20.05
N ILE A 421 -0.33 1.59 -20.60
CA ILE A 421 -1.48 0.88 -21.21
C ILE A 421 -1.03 0.01 -22.38
N SER A 422 -0.20 0.53 -23.27
CA SER A 422 0.30 -0.23 -24.43
C SER A 422 1.16 -1.41 -23.98
N LYS A 423 1.99 -1.25 -22.96
CA LYS A 423 2.83 -2.31 -22.40
C LYS A 423 2.01 -3.41 -21.72
N ILE A 424 0.97 -3.08 -20.95
CA ILE A 424 0.05 -4.09 -20.42
C ILE A 424 -0.66 -4.83 -21.56
N ASN A 425 -1.14 -4.12 -22.57
CA ASN A 425 -1.81 -4.74 -23.73
C ASN A 425 -0.88 -5.66 -24.54
N SER A 426 0.40 -5.37 -24.61
CA SER A 426 1.39 -6.20 -25.33
C SER A 426 1.78 -7.49 -24.62
N VAL A 427 1.45 -7.67 -23.34
CA VAL A 427 1.78 -8.90 -22.60
C VAL A 427 1.11 -10.12 -23.24
N THR A 428 1.90 -11.13 -23.55
CA THR A 428 1.43 -12.38 -24.16
C THR A 428 1.28 -13.51 -23.14
N LYS A 429 0.67 -14.64 -23.52
CA LYS A 429 0.61 -15.83 -22.67
C LYS A 429 1.99 -16.46 -22.45
N GLU A 430 2.88 -16.30 -23.41
CA GLU A 430 4.29 -16.69 -23.31
C GLU A 430 5.01 -15.87 -22.23
N ASP A 431 4.73 -14.55 -22.16
CA ASP A 431 5.27 -13.68 -21.13
C ASP A 431 4.75 -14.07 -19.74
N VAL A 432 3.45 -14.35 -19.60
CA VAL A 432 2.86 -14.82 -18.34
C VAL A 432 3.57 -16.08 -17.86
N LYS A 433 3.70 -17.08 -18.72
CA LYS A 433 4.38 -18.35 -18.41
C LYS A 433 5.86 -18.15 -18.09
N ARG A 434 6.57 -17.34 -18.87
CA ARG A 434 7.98 -17.00 -18.65
C ARG A 434 8.19 -16.32 -17.30
N VAL A 435 7.37 -15.33 -16.98
CA VAL A 435 7.44 -14.57 -15.72
C VAL A 435 7.06 -15.45 -14.53
N ALA A 436 6.01 -16.28 -14.67
CA ALA A 436 5.66 -17.25 -13.64
C ALA A 436 6.84 -18.20 -13.34
N ASN A 437 7.51 -18.74 -14.37
CA ASN A 437 8.68 -19.59 -14.19
C ASN A 437 9.88 -18.88 -13.58
N LYS A 438 10.05 -17.57 -13.83
CA LYS A 438 11.17 -16.79 -13.31
C LYS A 438 11.01 -16.41 -11.84
N TYR A 439 9.80 -16.04 -11.42
CA TYR A 439 9.56 -15.43 -10.11
C TYR A 439 8.83 -16.33 -9.12
N LEU A 440 8.09 -17.33 -9.55
CA LEU A 440 7.46 -18.32 -8.70
C LEU A 440 8.32 -19.58 -8.69
N LYS A 441 8.87 -19.95 -7.54
CA LYS A 441 9.86 -21.02 -7.39
C LYS A 441 9.32 -22.15 -6.50
N PRO A 442 8.40 -23.00 -6.99
CA PRO A 442 7.75 -24.01 -6.15
C PRO A 442 8.72 -25.04 -5.56
N GLU A 443 9.96 -25.09 -6.04
CA GLU A 443 11.04 -25.93 -5.51
C GLU A 443 11.72 -25.32 -4.27
N ASN A 444 11.53 -24.01 -4.01
CA ASN A 444 12.22 -23.24 -2.98
C ASN A 444 11.24 -22.37 -2.18
N LEU A 445 10.03 -22.86 -1.92
CA LEU A 445 9.01 -22.11 -1.17
C LEU A 445 9.18 -22.28 0.33
N ARG A 446 8.93 -21.21 1.06
CA ARG A 446 8.56 -21.28 2.47
C ARG A 446 7.04 -21.30 2.56
N VAL A 447 6.51 -22.38 3.11
CA VAL A 447 5.11 -22.48 3.52
C VAL A 447 5.08 -22.21 5.02
N ILE A 448 4.39 -21.16 5.45
CA ILE A 448 4.24 -20.77 6.86
C ILE A 448 2.80 -20.98 7.22
N VAL A 449 2.55 -21.76 8.27
CA VAL A 449 1.23 -22.08 8.77
C VAL A 449 1.18 -21.73 10.26
N VAL A 450 0.29 -20.82 10.61
CA VAL A 450 -0.01 -20.50 12.01
C VAL A 450 -1.42 -20.95 12.31
N GLY A 451 -1.58 -21.92 13.21
CA GLY A 451 -2.88 -22.50 13.49
C GLY A 451 -2.82 -23.49 14.66
N LYS A 452 -3.93 -24.20 14.90
CA LYS A 452 -3.99 -25.17 15.99
C LYS A 452 -3.22 -26.44 15.64
N GLY A 453 -2.00 -26.57 16.16
CA GLY A 453 -1.06 -27.65 15.83
C GLY A 453 -1.67 -29.04 15.96
N ALA A 454 -2.47 -29.30 17.00
CA ALA A 454 -3.14 -30.59 17.21
C ALA A 454 -4.09 -30.98 16.06
N ASP A 455 -4.61 -30.03 15.29
CA ASP A 455 -5.57 -30.28 14.20
C ASP A 455 -4.88 -30.33 12.83
N ILE A 456 -3.66 -29.74 12.70
CA ILE A 456 -3.02 -29.53 11.38
C ILE A 456 -1.72 -30.31 11.18
N ALA A 457 -0.95 -30.61 12.26
CA ALA A 457 0.43 -31.09 12.13
C ALA A 457 0.53 -32.41 11.37
N ASP A 458 -0.19 -33.44 11.83
CA ASP A 458 -0.14 -34.79 11.22
C ASP A 458 -0.47 -34.78 9.72
N LYS A 459 -1.38 -33.89 9.30
CA LYS A 459 -1.78 -33.78 7.91
C LYS A 459 -0.71 -33.07 7.08
N LEU A 460 -0.12 -32.01 7.61
CA LEU A 460 0.93 -31.24 6.95
C LEU A 460 2.22 -32.07 6.77
N GLU A 461 2.56 -32.95 7.73
CA GLU A 461 3.72 -33.85 7.63
C GLU A 461 3.61 -34.87 6.49
N ASN A 462 2.40 -35.14 6.01
CA ASN A 462 2.15 -36.09 4.93
C ASN A 462 2.06 -35.43 3.55
N ILE A 463 2.25 -34.11 3.44
CA ILE A 463 2.21 -33.43 2.13
C ILE A 463 3.45 -33.79 1.31
N THR A 464 3.20 -34.16 0.06
CA THR A 464 4.27 -34.43 -0.92
C THR A 464 4.25 -33.40 -2.03
N TYR A 465 5.45 -33.03 -2.50
CA TYR A 465 5.64 -32.25 -3.72
C TYR A 465 6.59 -33.02 -4.65
N LYS A 466 6.17 -33.28 -5.90
CA LYS A 466 6.90 -34.09 -6.88
C LYS A 466 7.35 -35.46 -6.31
N ASN A 467 6.43 -36.13 -5.63
CA ASN A 467 6.64 -37.46 -4.98
C ASN A 467 7.68 -37.48 -3.85
N LYS A 468 8.00 -36.33 -3.26
CA LYS A 468 8.85 -36.21 -2.07
C LYS A 468 8.08 -35.53 -0.95
N LEU A 469 8.20 -36.03 0.27
CA LEU A 469 7.66 -35.37 1.44
C LEU A 469 8.28 -33.97 1.57
N ILE A 470 7.46 -32.97 1.87
CA ILE A 470 7.93 -31.65 2.20
C ILE A 470 8.41 -31.66 3.65
N PRO A 471 9.66 -31.25 3.94
CA PRO A 471 10.14 -31.21 5.32
C PRO A 471 9.34 -30.20 6.15
N VAL A 472 8.94 -30.60 7.35
CA VAL A 472 8.21 -29.79 8.31
C VAL A 472 9.14 -29.33 9.43
N LYS A 473 9.02 -28.07 9.82
CA LYS A 473 9.73 -27.44 10.93
C LYS A 473 8.72 -26.83 11.91
N TYR A 474 9.00 -26.93 13.19
CA TYR A 474 8.19 -26.34 14.23
C TYR A 474 8.91 -25.16 14.85
N PHE A 475 8.17 -24.06 15.02
CA PHE A 475 8.65 -22.84 15.68
C PHE A 475 7.77 -22.54 16.91
N ASN A 476 8.41 -22.28 18.02
CA ASN A 476 7.78 -21.92 19.30
C ASN A 476 7.78 -20.41 19.47
#